data_36519c6aa43111cf96f5a98b48031e19
#
_entry.id   36519c6aa43111cf96f5a98b48031e19
#
_cell.length_a   1.000
_cell.length_b   1.000
_cell.length_c   1.000
_cell.angle_alpha   90.00
_cell.angle_beta   90.00
_cell.angle_gamma   90.00
#
_symmetry.space_group_name_H-M   'P 1'
#
loop_
_entity.id
_entity.type
_entity.pdbx_description
1 polymer ?
#
loop_
_entity_poly.entity_id
_entity_poly.type
_entity_poly.pdbx_seq_one_letter_code
_entity_poly.pdbx_strand_id
1 'polypeptide(L)'
;MREGEKVQDEQQNVLYQAAAVWKDLMNYRYILTYGCRNKSYEINLTFSADEFSHLAGFQYLKDISLPRYNSRKIVDMILSGKITYKAIQKGMQYREMVEPRLLALVRLKEVLEQDFELFSYVPNLYPFVTKIKADYIISSQNEPTAFVFIIKESSVGDAMCDFLCCSAFEKGDRDYRTNQRSRALLKKERVQIETSDTVCLLYTSDAA
;
A
#
# COMPACT_ATOMS: atom_id res chain seq x y z
N MET A 1 -24.91 -25.39 -7.89
CA MET A 1 -23.71 -24.85 -7.21
C MET A 1 -23.97 -24.83 -5.72
N ARG A 2 -23.20 -25.59 -4.96
CA ARG A 2 -23.39 -25.72 -3.50
C ARG A 2 -22.89 -24.45 -2.79
N GLU A 3 -23.46 -24.09 -1.66
CA GLU A 3 -23.05 -22.91 -0.87
C GLU A 3 -21.54 -22.87 -0.56
N GLY A 4 -20.93 -24.03 -0.31
CA GLY A 4 -19.51 -24.17 -0.07
C GLY A 4 -18.61 -23.80 -1.27
N GLU A 5 -19.05 -24.06 -2.51
CA GLU A 5 -18.30 -23.68 -3.72
C GLU A 5 -18.33 -22.16 -3.96
N LYS A 6 -19.44 -21.49 -3.60
CA LYS A 6 -19.53 -20.02 -3.67
C LYS A 6 -18.62 -19.33 -2.67
N VAL A 7 -18.51 -19.87 -1.45
CA VAL A 7 -17.65 -19.30 -0.40
C VAL A 7 -16.17 -19.46 -0.76
N GLN A 8 -15.76 -20.58 -1.33
CA GLN A 8 -14.39 -20.78 -1.81
C GLN A 8 -14.02 -19.87 -2.98
N ASP A 9 -14.93 -19.68 -3.96
CA ASP A 9 -14.72 -18.79 -5.11
C ASP A 9 -14.62 -17.31 -4.67
N GLU A 10 -15.36 -16.90 -3.65
CA GLU A 10 -15.28 -15.55 -3.05
C GLU A 10 -13.97 -15.32 -2.29
N GLN A 11 -13.43 -16.31 -1.58
CA GLN A 11 -12.17 -16.19 -0.84
C GLN A 11 -10.92 -16.21 -1.74
N GLN A 12 -11.04 -16.69 -2.98
CA GLN A 12 -9.93 -16.75 -3.94
C GLN A 12 -9.84 -15.51 -4.84
N ASN A 13 -10.83 -14.62 -4.82
CA ASN A 13 -10.79 -13.45 -5.68
C ASN A 13 -9.87 -12.32 -5.15
N VAL A 14 -9.37 -11.50 -6.07
CA VAL A 14 -8.40 -10.43 -5.79
C VAL A 14 -8.91 -9.41 -4.77
N LEU A 15 -10.21 -9.11 -4.74
CA LEU A 15 -10.79 -8.18 -3.78
C LEU A 15 -10.70 -8.69 -2.35
N TYR A 16 -11.09 -9.96 -2.13
CA TYR A 16 -11.00 -10.60 -0.82
C TYR A 16 -9.55 -10.69 -0.34
N GLN A 17 -8.65 -11.14 -1.23
CA GLN A 17 -7.22 -11.25 -0.92
C GLN A 17 -6.62 -9.88 -0.54
N ALA A 18 -6.92 -8.82 -1.30
CA ALA A 18 -6.46 -7.47 -0.97
C ALA A 18 -6.98 -6.99 0.39
N ALA A 19 -8.26 -7.24 0.70
CA ALA A 19 -8.85 -6.90 1.99
C ALA A 19 -8.24 -7.71 3.14
N ALA A 20 -7.94 -8.99 2.94
CA ALA A 20 -7.31 -9.86 3.93
C ALA A 20 -5.87 -9.42 4.23
N VAL A 21 -5.08 -9.13 3.18
CA VAL A 21 -3.72 -8.58 3.34
C VAL A 21 -3.75 -7.24 4.06
N TRP A 22 -4.68 -6.35 3.71
CA TRP A 22 -4.83 -5.06 4.38
C TRP A 22 -5.21 -5.22 5.86
N LYS A 23 -6.13 -6.13 6.17
CA LYS A 23 -6.54 -6.43 7.54
C LYS A 23 -5.36 -6.94 8.38
N ASP A 24 -4.51 -7.76 7.79
CA ASP A 24 -3.29 -8.24 8.44
C ASP A 24 -2.27 -7.11 8.65
N LEU A 25 -2.03 -6.27 7.63
CA LEU A 25 -1.11 -5.12 7.70
C LEU A 25 -1.48 -4.13 8.81
N MET A 26 -2.77 -3.96 9.11
CA MET A 26 -3.25 -3.09 10.19
C MET A 26 -2.75 -3.51 11.59
N ASN A 27 -2.23 -4.74 11.75
CA ASN A 27 -1.66 -5.22 13.01
C ASN A 27 -0.18 -4.85 13.16
N TYR A 28 0.43 -4.25 12.13
CA TYR A 28 1.86 -3.97 12.09
C TYR A 28 2.18 -2.52 11.81
N ARG A 29 3.35 -2.11 12.28
CA ARG A 29 4.05 -0.91 11.87
C ARG A 29 5.38 -1.31 11.24
N TYR A 30 5.74 -0.72 10.11
CA TYR A 30 7.04 -0.90 9.49
C TYR A 30 7.91 0.31 9.77
N ILE A 31 9.12 0.07 10.30
CA ILE A 31 10.12 1.10 10.56
C ILE A 31 11.20 0.95 9.50
N LEU A 32 11.35 1.97 8.65
CA LEU A 32 12.32 2.01 7.57
C LEU A 32 13.37 3.07 7.92
N THR A 33 14.60 2.66 8.23
CA THR A 33 15.72 3.58 8.46
C THR A 33 16.53 3.73 7.18
N TYR A 34 16.71 4.94 6.71
CA TYR A 34 17.53 5.22 5.52
C TYR A 34 18.60 6.29 5.78
N GLY A 35 19.71 6.19 5.04
CA GLY A 35 20.81 7.14 5.10
C GLY A 35 20.66 8.28 4.10
N CYS A 36 21.03 9.51 4.54
CA CYS A 36 21.14 10.67 3.67
C CYS A 36 22.11 11.69 4.26
N ARG A 37 23.19 12.02 3.51
CA ARG A 37 24.19 13.05 3.90
C ARG A 37 24.75 12.84 5.32
N ASN A 38 25.23 11.65 5.62
CA ASN A 38 25.78 11.24 6.92
C ASN A 38 24.80 11.36 8.11
N LYS A 39 23.49 11.30 7.82
CA LYS A 39 22.42 11.24 8.82
C LYS A 39 21.50 10.10 8.51
N SER A 40 20.93 9.50 9.54
CA SER A 40 19.86 8.53 9.43
C SER A 40 18.50 9.19 9.66
N TYR A 41 17.49 8.71 8.95
CA TYR A 41 16.10 9.14 9.04
C TYR A 41 15.21 7.93 9.15
N GLU A 42 14.10 8.06 9.84
CA GLU A 42 13.13 6.99 10.02
C GLU A 42 11.79 7.34 9.39
N ILE A 43 11.18 6.33 8.78
CA ILE A 43 9.81 6.33 8.27
C ILE A 43 9.05 5.30 9.07
N ASN A 44 8.03 5.71 9.81
CA ASN A 44 7.11 4.82 10.50
C ASN A 44 5.86 4.67 9.62
N LEU A 45 5.75 3.56 8.90
CA LEU A 45 4.63 3.28 8.02
C LEU A 45 3.57 2.49 8.77
N THR A 46 2.36 3.03 8.83
CA THR A 46 1.19 2.44 9.48
C THR A 46 0.05 2.26 8.47
N PHE A 47 -0.97 1.49 8.84
CA PHE A 47 -2.10 1.16 7.99
C PHE A 47 -3.40 1.30 8.77
N SER A 48 -4.39 2.00 8.21
CA SER A 48 -5.68 2.15 8.85
C SER A 48 -6.85 1.69 7.94
N ALA A 49 -7.98 1.34 8.56
CA ALA A 49 -9.11 0.76 7.85
C ALA A 49 -9.75 1.73 6.84
N ASP A 50 -9.68 3.02 7.07
CA ASP A 50 -10.30 4.06 6.23
C ASP A 50 -9.50 4.36 4.96
N GLU A 51 -8.25 3.98 4.87
CA GLU A 51 -7.40 4.19 3.69
C GLU A 51 -7.68 3.18 2.58
N PHE A 52 -8.08 1.95 2.94
CA PHE A 52 -8.26 0.86 2.00
C PHE A 52 -9.13 1.23 0.79
N SER A 53 -10.28 1.87 1.02
CA SER A 53 -11.20 2.19 -0.06
C SER A 53 -10.61 3.16 -1.10
N HIS A 54 -9.79 4.10 -0.64
CA HIS A 54 -9.06 5.02 -1.50
C HIS A 54 -7.96 4.31 -2.29
N LEU A 55 -7.17 3.50 -1.62
CA LEU A 55 -6.07 2.75 -2.23
C LEU A 55 -6.58 1.72 -3.24
N ALA A 56 -7.67 1.03 -2.94
CA ALA A 56 -8.35 0.12 -3.86
C ALA A 56 -8.99 0.83 -5.06
N GLY A 57 -9.04 2.17 -5.08
CA GLY A 57 -9.58 2.93 -6.19
C GLY A 57 -11.11 3.01 -6.23
N PHE A 58 -11.82 2.75 -5.13
CA PHE A 58 -13.29 2.74 -5.11
C PHE A 58 -13.93 4.11 -5.43
N GLN A 59 -13.19 5.19 -5.28
CA GLN A 59 -13.62 6.53 -5.71
C GLN A 59 -13.86 6.63 -7.22
N TYR A 60 -13.32 5.73 -8.03
CA TYR A 60 -13.51 5.67 -9.48
C TYR A 60 -14.78 4.90 -9.89
N LEU A 61 -15.32 4.08 -8.99
CA LEU A 61 -16.55 3.29 -9.22
C LEU A 61 -17.79 4.14 -8.92
N LYS A 62 -18.00 5.21 -9.69
CA LYS A 62 -19.11 6.16 -9.47
C LYS A 62 -20.47 5.61 -9.92
N ASP A 63 -20.45 4.65 -10.80
CA ASP A 63 -21.59 4.01 -11.47
C ASP A 63 -22.15 2.82 -10.70
N ILE A 64 -21.50 2.40 -9.61
CA ILE A 64 -21.99 1.36 -8.72
C ILE A 64 -22.24 1.91 -7.31
N SER A 65 -23.25 1.30 -6.64
CA SER A 65 -23.58 1.66 -5.26
C SER A 65 -22.65 0.95 -4.28
N LEU A 66 -21.68 1.68 -3.74
CA LEU A 66 -20.84 1.23 -2.65
C LEU A 66 -21.12 2.07 -1.39
N PRO A 67 -21.05 1.46 -0.19
CA PRO A 67 -21.29 2.18 1.07
C PRO A 67 -20.13 3.14 1.39
N ARG A 68 -20.15 4.32 0.75
CA ARG A 68 -19.08 5.34 0.82
C ARG A 68 -18.95 6.02 2.19
N TYR A 69 -20.01 5.99 3.00
CA TYR A 69 -20.08 6.71 4.27
C TYR A 69 -19.36 6.01 5.44
N ASN A 70 -18.82 4.82 5.23
CA ASN A 70 -18.21 4.05 6.29
C ASN A 70 -16.91 3.37 5.83
N SER A 71 -15.93 4.20 5.43
CA SER A 71 -14.61 3.74 4.95
C SER A 71 -13.99 2.71 5.91
N ARG A 72 -14.09 2.94 7.21
CA ARG A 72 -13.55 2.04 8.26
C ARG A 72 -14.14 0.64 8.26
N LYS A 73 -15.35 0.45 7.73
CA LYS A 73 -16.02 -0.87 7.66
C LYS A 73 -15.88 -1.58 6.32
N ILE A 74 -15.30 -0.93 5.32
CA ILE A 74 -15.20 -1.47 3.95
C ILE A 74 -14.46 -2.82 3.94
N VAL A 75 -13.34 -2.92 4.63
CA VAL A 75 -12.55 -4.16 4.73
C VAL A 75 -13.41 -5.29 5.32
N ASP A 76 -14.06 -5.04 6.45
CA ASP A 76 -14.92 -6.06 7.10
C ASP A 76 -16.16 -6.40 6.25
N MET A 77 -16.69 -5.46 5.47
CA MET A 77 -17.79 -5.71 4.54
C MET A 77 -17.37 -6.59 3.35
N ILE A 78 -16.14 -6.44 2.88
CA ILE A 78 -15.59 -7.31 1.83
C ILE A 78 -15.36 -8.71 2.41
N LEU A 79 -14.69 -8.82 3.55
CA LEU A 79 -14.39 -10.11 4.19
C LEU A 79 -15.63 -10.89 4.60
N SER A 80 -16.74 -10.18 4.90
CA SER A 80 -18.06 -10.79 5.21
C SER A 80 -18.93 -11.03 3.97
N GLY A 81 -18.45 -10.77 2.76
CA GLY A 81 -19.20 -10.95 1.50
C GLY A 81 -20.33 -9.94 1.26
N LYS A 82 -20.42 -8.85 2.04
CA LYS A 82 -21.39 -7.78 1.81
C LYS A 82 -21.04 -6.91 0.60
N ILE A 83 -19.74 -6.75 0.34
CA ILE A 83 -19.22 -6.17 -0.92
C ILE A 83 -18.54 -7.31 -1.66
N THR A 84 -19.11 -7.67 -2.83
CA THR A 84 -18.64 -8.81 -3.61
C THR A 84 -17.76 -8.36 -4.78
N TYR A 85 -16.86 -9.24 -5.19
CA TYR A 85 -16.02 -9.04 -6.36
C TYR A 85 -16.86 -8.81 -7.63
N LYS A 86 -17.91 -9.60 -7.81
CA LYS A 86 -18.86 -9.46 -8.94
C LYS A 86 -19.54 -8.09 -8.99
N ALA A 87 -19.77 -7.47 -7.83
CA ALA A 87 -20.40 -6.15 -7.77
C ALA A 87 -19.42 -5.07 -8.25
N ILE A 88 -18.15 -5.09 -7.81
CA ILE A 88 -17.18 -4.06 -8.19
C ILE A 88 -16.72 -4.19 -9.64
N GLN A 89 -16.65 -5.41 -10.19
CA GLN A 89 -16.30 -5.67 -11.59
C GLN A 89 -17.27 -5.04 -12.61
N LYS A 90 -18.50 -4.74 -12.20
CA LYS A 90 -19.49 -4.08 -13.06
C LYS A 90 -19.19 -2.60 -13.30
N GLY A 91 -18.34 -2.00 -12.49
CA GLY A 91 -17.96 -0.59 -12.63
C GLY A 91 -17.18 -0.34 -13.92
N MET A 92 -17.53 0.69 -14.66
CA MET A 92 -16.92 1.03 -15.95
C MET A 92 -15.40 1.25 -15.84
N GLN A 93 -14.94 1.79 -14.71
CA GLN A 93 -13.53 2.09 -14.47
C GLN A 93 -12.78 0.96 -13.74
N TYR A 94 -13.41 -0.22 -13.57
CA TYR A 94 -12.83 -1.31 -12.79
C TYR A 94 -11.46 -1.74 -13.34
N ARG A 95 -11.38 -2.08 -14.64
CA ARG A 95 -10.15 -2.62 -15.24
C ARG A 95 -8.99 -1.64 -15.25
N GLU A 96 -9.25 -0.37 -15.48
CA GLU A 96 -8.21 0.65 -15.60
C GLU A 96 -7.76 1.20 -14.24
N MET A 97 -8.71 1.38 -13.31
CA MET A 97 -8.46 2.15 -12.11
C MET A 97 -8.49 1.34 -10.82
N VAL A 98 -9.14 0.18 -10.79
CA VAL A 98 -9.33 -0.63 -9.57
C VAL A 98 -8.49 -1.89 -9.60
N GLU A 99 -8.58 -2.67 -10.66
CA GLU A 99 -7.88 -3.96 -10.76
C GLU A 99 -6.36 -3.87 -10.54
N PRO A 100 -5.62 -2.92 -11.18
CA PRO A 100 -4.17 -2.80 -10.94
C PRO A 100 -3.83 -2.42 -9.51
N ARG A 101 -4.74 -1.70 -8.82
CA ARG A 101 -4.58 -1.35 -7.40
C ARG A 101 -4.82 -2.54 -6.49
N LEU A 102 -5.86 -3.31 -6.75
CA LEU A 102 -6.13 -4.53 -5.98
C LEU A 102 -4.99 -5.53 -6.10
N LEU A 103 -4.44 -5.73 -7.31
CA LEU A 103 -3.27 -6.60 -7.54
C LEU A 103 -2.06 -6.13 -6.74
N ALA A 104 -1.77 -4.82 -6.72
CA ALA A 104 -0.70 -4.27 -5.91
C ALA A 104 -0.96 -4.45 -4.40
N LEU A 105 -2.22 -4.27 -3.94
CA LEU A 105 -2.58 -4.45 -2.53
C LEU A 105 -2.46 -5.90 -2.07
N VAL A 106 -2.77 -6.88 -2.92
CA VAL A 106 -2.55 -8.31 -2.61
C VAL A 106 -1.07 -8.59 -2.31
N ARG A 107 -0.17 -7.92 -3.02
CA ARG A 107 1.29 -8.09 -2.88
C ARG A 107 1.93 -7.13 -1.88
N LEU A 108 1.15 -6.19 -1.30
CA LEU A 108 1.72 -5.09 -0.52
C LEU A 108 2.58 -5.57 0.65
N LYS A 109 2.12 -6.58 1.40
CA LYS A 109 2.89 -7.15 2.49
C LYS A 109 4.20 -7.77 2.00
N GLU A 110 4.15 -8.55 0.92
CA GLU A 110 5.33 -9.13 0.28
C GLU A 110 6.32 -8.05 -0.14
N VAL A 111 5.85 -6.99 -0.81
CA VAL A 111 6.69 -5.84 -1.21
C VAL A 111 7.38 -5.20 -0.02
N LEU A 112 6.69 -5.04 1.11
CA LEU A 112 7.27 -4.44 2.31
C LEU A 112 8.27 -5.35 3.03
N GLU A 113 8.09 -6.66 2.95
CA GLU A 113 8.93 -7.64 3.65
C GLU A 113 10.12 -8.13 2.83
N GLN A 114 10.03 -8.11 1.50
CA GLN A 114 11.14 -8.44 0.58
C GLN A 114 12.01 -7.21 0.24
N ASP A 115 12.99 -7.41 -0.63
CA ASP A 115 13.88 -6.34 -1.08
C ASP A 115 13.12 -5.35 -1.97
N PHE A 116 13.32 -4.08 -1.67
CA PHE A 116 12.77 -2.97 -2.44
C PHE A 116 13.75 -1.79 -2.48
N GLU A 117 13.53 -0.89 -3.42
CA GLU A 117 14.23 0.39 -3.48
C GLU A 117 13.34 1.51 -2.90
N LEU A 118 13.95 2.39 -2.11
CA LEU A 118 13.30 3.58 -1.57
C LEU A 118 13.77 4.83 -2.34
N PHE A 119 12.82 5.65 -2.78
CA PHE A 119 13.11 6.92 -3.46
C PHE A 119 12.40 8.08 -2.77
N SER A 120 13.03 9.26 -2.79
CA SER A 120 12.30 10.50 -2.52
C SER A 120 11.37 10.79 -3.68
N TYR A 121 10.14 11.23 -3.39
CA TYR A 121 9.18 11.58 -4.44
C TYR A 121 9.21 13.09 -4.73
N VAL A 122 9.61 13.45 -5.94
CA VAL A 122 9.64 14.84 -6.42
C VAL A 122 8.93 14.92 -7.77
N PRO A 123 7.61 15.23 -7.80
CA PRO A 123 6.79 15.13 -9.00
C PRO A 123 7.26 16.01 -10.16
N ASN A 124 7.91 17.13 -9.88
CA ASN A 124 8.41 18.06 -10.91
C ASN A 124 9.63 17.53 -11.70
N LEU A 125 10.22 16.42 -11.27
CA LEU A 125 11.36 15.81 -11.98
C LEU A 125 10.90 14.79 -13.03
N TYR A 126 9.62 14.44 -13.09
CA TYR A 126 9.11 13.51 -14.11
C TYR A 126 8.97 14.16 -15.47
N PRO A 127 9.18 13.40 -16.56
CA PRO A 127 8.84 13.84 -17.93
C PRO A 127 7.33 13.79 -18.21
N PHE A 128 6.50 13.47 -17.21
CA PHE A 128 5.05 13.37 -17.30
C PHE A 128 4.36 14.04 -16.10
N VAL A 129 3.09 14.39 -16.29
CA VAL A 129 2.28 14.96 -15.21
C VAL A 129 1.70 13.87 -14.32
N THR A 130 1.79 14.04 -13.02
CA THR A 130 1.17 13.16 -12.01
C THR A 130 0.35 13.98 -11.01
N LYS A 131 -0.74 13.40 -10.51
CA LYS A 131 -1.59 13.98 -9.46
C LYS A 131 -1.31 13.37 -8.08
N ILE A 132 -0.38 12.40 -8.01
CA ILE A 132 -0.02 11.75 -6.75
C ILE A 132 0.68 12.78 -5.87
N LYS A 133 0.29 12.82 -4.60
CA LYS A 133 0.95 13.59 -3.54
C LYS A 133 1.58 12.58 -2.59
N ALA A 134 2.90 12.57 -2.50
CA ALA A 134 3.66 11.66 -1.67
C ALA A 134 5.01 12.30 -1.30
N ASP A 135 5.71 11.71 -0.33
CA ASP A 135 7.06 12.08 0.05
C ASP A 135 8.08 11.05 -0.42
N TYR A 136 7.68 9.79 -0.46
CA TYR A 136 8.54 8.68 -0.87
C TYR A 136 7.81 7.68 -1.76
N ILE A 137 8.61 6.91 -2.52
CA ILE A 137 8.18 5.76 -3.31
C ILE A 137 8.96 4.54 -2.84
N ILE A 138 8.27 3.46 -2.58
CA ILE A 138 8.80 2.12 -2.47
C ILE A 138 8.58 1.44 -3.82
N SER A 139 9.63 0.90 -4.44
CA SER A 139 9.58 0.15 -5.68
C SER A 139 10.01 -1.28 -5.43
N SER A 140 9.13 -2.25 -5.66
CA SER A 140 9.51 -3.66 -5.56
C SER A 140 10.59 -4.01 -6.59
N GLN A 141 11.49 -4.92 -6.24
CA GLN A 141 12.49 -5.45 -7.17
C GLN A 141 11.95 -6.65 -7.99
N ASN A 142 10.89 -7.29 -7.51
CA ASN A 142 10.26 -8.43 -8.16
C ASN A 142 9.26 -7.98 -9.24
N GLU A 143 9.21 -8.70 -10.34
CA GLU A 143 8.20 -8.50 -11.39
C GLU A 143 6.87 -9.22 -11.06
N PRO A 144 5.73 -8.60 -11.42
CA PRO A 144 5.59 -7.27 -11.95
C PRO A 144 5.96 -6.22 -10.89
N THR A 145 6.72 -5.17 -11.31
CA THR A 145 7.12 -4.09 -10.39
C THR A 145 5.90 -3.41 -9.79
N ALA A 146 5.85 -3.30 -8.48
CA ALA A 146 4.83 -2.54 -7.77
C ALA A 146 5.43 -1.24 -7.22
N PHE A 147 4.66 -0.14 -7.35
CA PHE A 147 4.95 1.14 -6.72
C PHE A 147 4.03 1.39 -5.55
N VAL A 148 4.60 1.69 -4.39
CA VAL A 148 3.89 2.10 -3.18
C VAL A 148 4.31 3.52 -2.82
N PHE A 149 3.36 4.43 -2.81
CA PHE A 149 3.58 5.84 -2.48
C PHE A 149 3.18 6.08 -1.03
N ILE A 150 4.07 6.71 -0.28
CA ILE A 150 3.85 7.02 1.12
C ILE A 150 3.96 8.52 1.36
N ILE A 151 3.08 9.02 2.22
CA ILE A 151 2.99 10.42 2.58
C ILE A 151 3.07 10.57 4.09
N LYS A 152 3.75 11.62 4.54
CA LYS A 152 3.82 11.97 5.95
C LYS A 152 2.44 12.40 6.44
N GLU A 153 1.99 11.83 7.54
CA GLU A 153 0.78 12.28 8.20
C GLU A 153 1.02 13.65 8.87
N SER A 154 0.07 14.56 8.67
CA SER A 154 0.13 15.88 9.31
C SER A 154 -0.28 15.74 10.78
N SER A 155 0.63 15.32 11.64
CA SER A 155 0.40 15.28 13.08
C SER A 155 0.64 16.66 13.70
N VAL A 156 -0.29 17.09 14.54
CA VAL A 156 -0.13 18.27 15.41
C VAL A 156 0.66 17.81 16.66
N GLY A 157 1.97 18.08 16.67
CA GLY A 157 2.84 17.80 17.81
C GLY A 157 4.18 17.15 17.44
N ASP A 158 5.16 17.23 18.32
CA ASP A 158 6.54 16.71 18.16
C ASP A 158 6.66 15.16 18.27
N ALA A 159 5.58 14.42 18.14
CA ALA A 159 5.60 12.97 18.18
C ALA A 159 5.99 12.40 16.81
N MET A 160 6.70 11.31 16.84
CA MET A 160 7.17 10.42 15.78
C MET A 160 6.34 10.57 14.49
N CYS A 161 6.98 11.00 13.41
CA CYS A 161 6.29 11.25 12.14
C CYS A 161 5.83 9.92 11.54
N ASP A 162 4.54 9.66 11.61
CA ASP A 162 3.93 8.53 10.95
C ASP A 162 3.70 8.82 9.46
N PHE A 163 3.81 7.79 8.65
CA PHE A 163 3.56 7.80 7.22
C PHE A 163 2.43 6.85 6.89
N LEU A 164 1.65 7.23 5.90
CA LEU A 164 0.53 6.47 5.40
C LEU A 164 0.77 6.07 3.94
N CYS A 165 0.26 4.92 3.54
CA CYS A 165 0.21 4.54 2.15
C CYS A 165 -0.88 5.36 1.44
N CYS A 166 -0.51 6.20 0.49
CA CYS A 166 -1.46 7.07 -0.23
C CYS A 166 -1.80 6.59 -1.64
N SER A 167 -0.98 5.72 -2.24
CA SER A 167 -1.27 5.07 -3.52
C SER A 167 -0.44 3.81 -3.66
N ALA A 168 -1.01 2.77 -4.27
CA ALA A 168 -0.29 1.55 -4.64
C ALA A 168 -0.85 1.00 -5.96
N PHE A 169 0.02 0.61 -6.89
CA PHE A 169 -0.36 0.00 -8.16
C PHE A 169 0.85 -0.66 -8.83
N GLU A 170 0.58 -1.61 -9.70
CA GLU A 170 1.61 -2.23 -10.54
C GLU A 170 2.08 -1.27 -11.62
N LYS A 171 3.34 -1.41 -12.03
CA LYS A 171 3.95 -0.62 -13.09
C LYS A 171 3.19 -0.84 -14.41
N GLY A 172 2.71 0.27 -14.97
CA GLY A 172 2.22 0.36 -16.34
C GLY A 172 3.28 1.03 -17.24
N ASP A 173 2.81 1.91 -18.13
CA ASP A 173 3.67 2.63 -19.10
C ASP A 173 4.66 3.60 -18.43
N ARG A 174 4.38 4.03 -17.20
CA ARG A 174 5.18 5.03 -16.48
C ARG A 174 6.08 4.35 -15.45
N ASP A 175 7.38 4.68 -15.52
CA ASP A 175 8.31 4.30 -14.47
C ASP A 175 8.48 5.45 -13.47
N TYR A 176 7.94 5.27 -12.27
CA TYR A 176 7.99 6.28 -11.21
C TYR A 176 9.34 6.36 -10.48
N ARG A 177 10.37 5.58 -10.89
CA ARG A 177 11.75 5.72 -10.44
C ARG A 177 12.51 6.78 -11.27
N THR A 178 11.99 7.12 -12.45
CA THR A 178 12.66 8.03 -13.41
C THR A 178 12.95 9.38 -12.76
N ASN A 179 14.24 9.76 -12.78
CA ASN A 179 14.77 11.00 -12.20
C ASN A 179 14.54 11.18 -10.69
N GLN A 180 14.12 10.15 -9.98
CA GLN A 180 13.96 10.21 -8.53
C GLN A 180 15.26 9.83 -7.82
N ARG A 181 15.51 10.45 -6.66
CA ARG A 181 16.71 10.17 -5.85
C ARG A 181 16.48 8.91 -5.01
N SER A 182 17.28 7.89 -5.25
CA SER A 182 17.35 6.70 -4.40
C SER A 182 17.84 7.06 -2.99
N ARG A 183 17.35 6.32 -1.99
CA ARG A 183 17.75 6.38 -0.59
C ARG A 183 18.31 5.04 -0.16
N ALA A 184 19.51 5.06 0.42
CA ALA A 184 20.12 3.84 0.96
C ALA A 184 19.31 3.36 2.17
N LEU A 185 18.58 2.25 2.02
CA LEU A 185 17.87 1.61 3.12
C LEU A 185 18.89 0.90 4.01
N LEU A 186 18.96 1.29 5.28
CA LEU A 186 19.93 0.79 6.25
C LEU A 186 19.33 -0.30 7.12
N LYS A 187 18.06 -0.15 7.50
CA LYS A 187 17.36 -1.07 8.36
C LYS A 187 15.89 -1.09 8.01
N LYS A 188 15.28 -2.25 8.12
CA LYS A 188 13.84 -2.46 7.96
C LYS A 188 13.35 -3.39 9.06
N GLU A 189 12.34 -2.94 9.79
CA GLU A 189 11.73 -3.69 10.88
C GLU A 189 10.22 -3.72 10.72
N ARG A 190 9.62 -4.83 11.13
CA ARG A 190 8.19 -4.98 11.32
C ARG A 190 7.90 -5.13 12.80
N VAL A 191 7.08 -4.26 13.35
CA VAL A 191 6.68 -4.25 14.76
C VAL A 191 5.21 -4.59 14.84
N GLN A 192 4.86 -5.61 15.61
CA GLN A 192 3.46 -5.94 15.92
C GLN A 192 2.91 -4.94 16.94
N ILE A 193 1.78 -4.30 16.62
CA ILE A 193 1.27 -3.17 17.41
C ILE A 193 0.83 -3.61 18.81
N GLU A 194 0.16 -4.75 18.93
CA GLU A 194 -0.38 -5.24 20.22
C GLU A 194 0.70 -5.73 21.18
N THR A 195 1.70 -6.48 20.68
CA THR A 195 2.71 -7.14 21.51
C THR A 195 4.03 -6.38 21.56
N SER A 196 4.23 -5.43 20.65
CA SER A 196 5.51 -4.74 20.41
C SER A 196 6.64 -5.67 19.97
N ASP A 197 6.33 -6.89 19.55
CA ASP A 197 7.31 -7.82 18.99
C ASP A 197 7.89 -7.26 17.70
N THR A 198 9.21 -7.25 17.61
CA THR A 198 9.94 -6.68 16.49
C THR A 198 10.68 -7.77 15.72
N VAL A 199 10.47 -7.79 14.40
CA VAL A 199 11.20 -8.64 13.45
C VAL A 199 12.06 -7.76 12.56
N CYS A 200 13.38 -7.97 12.60
CA CYS A 200 14.31 -7.32 11.68
C CYS A 200 14.24 -8.02 10.31
N LEU A 201 13.84 -7.27 9.29
CA LEU A 201 13.70 -7.77 7.91
C LEU A 201 14.92 -7.45 7.05
N LEU A 202 15.65 -6.38 7.39
CA LEU A 202 16.89 -5.96 6.74
C LEU A 202 17.76 -5.22 7.74
N TYR A 203 19.06 -5.54 7.73
CA TYR A 203 20.11 -4.77 8.41
C TYR A 203 21.35 -4.75 7.53
N THR A 204 21.81 -3.55 7.15
CA THR A 204 23.06 -3.37 6.40
C THR A 204 24.12 -2.82 7.34
N SER A 205 25.24 -3.54 7.46
CA SER A 205 26.37 -3.13 8.33
C SER A 205 27.21 -1.98 7.78
N ASP A 206 26.99 -1.58 6.53
CA ASP A 206 27.85 -0.62 5.80
C ASP A 206 27.35 0.83 5.88
N ALA A 207 26.77 1.22 7.01
CA ALA A 207 26.40 2.61 7.30
C ALA A 207 27.50 3.30 8.15
N ALA A 208 28.75 3.27 7.68
CA ALA A 208 29.84 4.05 8.25
C ALA A 208 30.25 5.20 7.31
#